data_3b2132bc4c10c0011481df712481199d
#
_entry.id   3b2132bc4c10c0011481df712481199d
#
_cell.length_a   1.000
_cell.length_b   1.000
_cell.length_c   1.000
_cell.angle_alpha   90.00
_cell.angle_beta   90.00
_cell.angle_gamma   90.00
#
_symmetry.space_group_name_H-M   'P 1'
#
loop_
_entity.id
_entity.type
_entity.pdbx_description
1 polymer ?
#
loop_
_entity_poly.entity_id
_entity_poly.type
_entity_poly.pdbx_seq_one_letter_code
_entity_poly.pdbx_strand_id
1 'polypeptide(L)'
;MIWIRATGDYREAVSDESTSLKPLVREALGEPVRRIGRFIQLALIGAGRCVQSAAIDPQSAVYTSSARGDLDVTLEVVESLFRHGMQPKPLSFVNSVSNAPNFYIARHFKLAGRSNFVCSAYFAFESVLELACVDMQAGYMDSALVGSVDVATWPIAEHRRRLMVEADTTMAEGSHWLWLQRSEQAPPDARGEIVATRQFNGSEALLAWLEKQQLPAAQTVLGGGQFLAPESLAALRRKSGIEQIFEGPACPGYYDSQSGAAISHFLASPGAHYLLHVNGEGDGPRLGVMLVRRL
;
A
#
# COMPACT_ATOMS: atom_id res chain seq x y z
N MET A 1 10.94 0.09 -18.81
CA MET A 1 10.88 0.85 -17.55
C MET A 1 9.47 0.79 -16.99
N ILE A 2 9.27 1.03 -15.69
CA ILE A 2 7.93 1.03 -15.04
C ILE A 2 7.69 2.42 -14.49
N TRP A 3 6.72 3.12 -15.05
CA TRP A 3 6.40 4.52 -14.75
C TRP A 3 5.21 4.63 -13.81
N ILE A 4 5.27 5.56 -12.87
CA ILE A 4 4.15 5.94 -12.01
C ILE A 4 3.41 7.09 -12.70
N ARG A 5 2.18 6.87 -13.14
CA ARG A 5 1.36 7.88 -13.81
C ARG A 5 0.47 8.65 -12.85
N ALA A 6 -0.06 7.95 -11.84
CA ALA A 6 -0.90 8.57 -10.83
C ALA A 6 -0.72 7.91 -9.46
N THR A 7 -1.10 8.64 -8.43
CA THR A 7 -1.15 8.16 -7.05
C THR A 7 -2.51 8.51 -6.44
N GLY A 8 -3.00 7.68 -5.52
CA GLY A 8 -4.21 7.94 -4.77
C GLY A 8 -4.07 7.48 -3.34
N ASP A 9 -4.37 8.36 -2.39
CA ASP A 9 -4.19 8.11 -0.98
C ASP A 9 -5.45 8.43 -0.17
N TYR A 10 -5.71 7.60 0.80
CA TYR A 10 -6.58 7.86 1.93
C TYR A 10 -5.90 7.37 3.20
N ARG A 11 -5.91 8.17 4.23
CA ARG A 11 -5.46 7.79 5.57
C ARG A 11 -6.12 8.70 6.59
N GLU A 12 -6.59 8.12 7.67
CA GLU A 12 -7.27 8.87 8.73
C GLU A 12 -7.16 8.15 10.07
N ALA A 13 -6.98 8.91 11.14
CA ALA A 13 -7.09 8.39 12.50
C ALA A 13 -8.53 7.92 12.75
N VAL A 14 -8.67 6.84 13.50
CA VAL A 14 -9.98 6.33 13.90
C VAL A 14 -10.23 6.58 15.37
N SER A 15 -11.47 6.89 15.71
CA SER A 15 -11.96 7.04 17.08
C SER A 15 -12.75 5.81 17.53
N ASP A 16 -13.20 5.82 18.79
CA ASP A 16 -14.03 4.73 19.33
C ASP A 16 -15.38 4.59 18.61
N GLU A 17 -15.82 5.65 17.91
CA GLU A 17 -16.99 5.61 17.06
C GLU A 17 -16.59 5.49 15.59
N SER A 18 -17.18 4.50 14.90
CA SER A 18 -16.95 4.30 13.46
C SER A 18 -17.65 5.38 12.64
N THR A 19 -16.88 6.12 11.86
CA THR A 19 -17.42 7.09 10.91
C THR A 19 -17.78 6.44 9.58
N SER A 20 -18.83 6.95 8.91
CA SER A 20 -19.27 6.42 7.63
C SER A 20 -18.37 6.88 6.48
N LEU A 21 -17.84 5.93 5.71
CA LEU A 21 -17.05 6.20 4.50
C LEU A 21 -17.90 6.39 3.23
N LYS A 22 -19.25 6.24 3.30
CA LYS A 22 -20.15 6.35 2.13
C LYS A 22 -20.02 7.67 1.37
N PRO A 23 -19.92 8.86 2.02
CA PRO A 23 -19.69 10.11 1.31
C PRO A 23 -18.41 10.11 0.51
N LEU A 24 -17.31 9.63 1.09
CA LEU A 24 -15.99 9.55 0.44
C LEU A 24 -15.97 8.57 -0.73
N VAL A 25 -16.65 7.42 -0.61
CA VAL A 25 -16.83 6.48 -1.74
C VAL A 25 -17.55 7.17 -2.89
N ARG A 26 -18.66 7.88 -2.59
CA ARG A 26 -19.42 8.61 -3.62
C ARG A 26 -18.59 9.71 -4.27
N GLU A 27 -17.80 10.43 -3.50
CA GLU A 27 -16.88 11.46 -4.01
C GLU A 27 -15.83 10.84 -4.95
N ALA A 28 -15.17 9.75 -4.50
CA ALA A 28 -14.09 9.11 -5.25
C ALA A 28 -14.56 8.43 -6.55
N LEU A 29 -15.80 7.92 -6.58
CA LEU A 29 -16.32 7.14 -7.69
C LEU A 29 -17.40 7.86 -8.54
N GLY A 30 -17.93 8.98 -8.06
CA GLY A 30 -19.06 9.67 -8.69
C GLY A 30 -20.42 9.02 -8.43
N GLU A 31 -20.46 7.83 -7.83
CA GLU A 31 -21.68 7.06 -7.54
C GLU A 31 -21.61 6.30 -6.21
N PRO A 32 -22.77 5.99 -5.59
CA PRO A 32 -22.77 5.20 -4.36
C PRO A 32 -22.61 3.70 -4.65
N VAL A 33 -21.74 3.03 -3.88
CA VAL A 33 -21.66 1.57 -3.88
C VAL A 33 -22.35 1.03 -2.63
N ARG A 34 -23.20 0.01 -2.79
CA ARG A 34 -24.04 -0.54 -1.71
C ARG A 34 -23.58 -1.94 -1.31
N ARG A 35 -23.86 -2.32 -0.07
CA ARG A 35 -23.67 -3.67 0.48
C ARG A 35 -22.20 -4.14 0.44
N ILE A 36 -21.28 -3.23 0.73
CA ILE A 36 -19.85 -3.49 0.85
C ILE A 36 -19.34 -3.14 2.25
N GLY A 37 -18.39 -3.94 2.75
CA GLY A 37 -17.68 -3.72 4.01
C GLY A 37 -16.75 -2.51 3.96
N ARG A 38 -16.24 -2.11 5.12
CA ARG A 38 -15.34 -0.96 5.26
C ARG A 38 -14.04 -1.14 4.47
N PHE A 39 -13.46 -2.33 4.49
CA PHE A 39 -12.26 -2.66 3.74
C PHE A 39 -12.39 -2.39 2.23
N ILE A 40 -13.50 -2.83 1.63
CA ILE A 40 -13.81 -2.57 0.21
C ILE A 40 -14.04 -1.07 -0.03
N GLN A 41 -14.71 -0.37 0.92
CA GLN A 41 -14.91 1.09 0.82
C GLN A 41 -13.57 1.84 0.78
N LEU A 42 -12.63 1.50 1.67
CA LEU A 42 -11.28 2.08 1.69
C LEU A 42 -10.54 1.82 0.38
N ALA A 43 -10.56 0.59 -0.12
CA ALA A 43 -9.96 0.24 -1.39
C ALA A 43 -10.49 1.09 -2.55
N LEU A 44 -11.82 1.26 -2.62
CA LEU A 44 -12.47 2.06 -3.65
C LEU A 44 -12.15 3.55 -3.52
N ILE A 45 -12.04 4.09 -2.31
CA ILE A 45 -11.65 5.49 -2.09
C ILE A 45 -10.24 5.75 -2.62
N GLY A 46 -9.26 4.93 -2.22
CA GLY A 46 -7.88 5.11 -2.65
C GLY A 46 -7.70 4.89 -4.16
N ALA A 47 -8.25 3.81 -4.70
CA ALA A 47 -8.22 3.51 -6.13
C ALA A 47 -8.95 4.59 -6.95
N GLY A 48 -10.12 5.06 -6.49
CA GLY A 48 -10.87 6.13 -7.13
C GLY A 48 -10.07 7.43 -7.21
N ARG A 49 -9.43 7.84 -6.12
CA ARG A 49 -8.55 9.01 -6.11
C ARG A 49 -7.35 8.87 -7.05
N CYS A 50 -6.83 7.65 -7.20
CA CYS A 50 -5.75 7.36 -8.15
C CYS A 50 -6.23 7.49 -9.61
N VAL A 51 -7.41 6.99 -9.93
CA VAL A 51 -7.95 6.98 -11.30
C VAL A 51 -8.52 8.32 -11.73
N GLN A 52 -9.04 9.15 -10.80
CA GLN A 52 -9.62 10.46 -11.12
C GLN A 52 -8.67 11.39 -11.91
N SER A 53 -7.37 11.21 -11.75
CA SER A 53 -6.35 12.06 -12.38
C SER A 53 -5.90 11.57 -13.77
N ALA A 54 -6.38 10.42 -14.28
CA ALA A 54 -5.87 9.82 -15.51
C ALA A 54 -6.86 8.83 -16.14
N ALA A 55 -6.89 8.76 -17.47
CA ALA A 55 -7.62 7.74 -18.19
C ALA A 55 -6.89 6.39 -18.07
N ILE A 56 -7.48 5.44 -17.35
CA ILE A 56 -6.92 4.10 -17.16
C ILE A 56 -7.24 3.19 -18.34
N ASP A 57 -6.26 2.40 -18.77
CA ASP A 57 -6.46 1.37 -19.79
C ASP A 57 -7.39 0.27 -19.27
N PRO A 58 -8.47 -0.11 -20.01
CA PRO A 58 -9.34 -1.22 -19.63
C PRO A 58 -8.62 -2.57 -19.46
N GLN A 59 -7.44 -2.77 -20.05
CA GLN A 59 -6.63 -3.97 -19.85
C GLN A 59 -5.71 -3.89 -18.62
N SER A 60 -5.78 -2.81 -17.86
CA SER A 60 -5.00 -2.67 -16.62
C SER A 60 -5.34 -3.77 -15.63
N ALA A 61 -4.31 -4.32 -15.01
CA ALA A 61 -4.43 -5.28 -13.92
C ALA A 61 -4.77 -4.57 -12.59
N VAL A 62 -5.28 -5.33 -11.62
CA VAL A 62 -5.53 -4.88 -10.25
C VAL A 62 -4.73 -5.74 -9.28
N TYR A 63 -3.77 -5.15 -8.60
CA TYR A 63 -2.92 -5.79 -7.59
C TYR A 63 -3.17 -5.11 -6.25
N THR A 64 -3.72 -5.85 -5.31
CA THR A 64 -4.03 -5.31 -3.98
C THR A 64 -3.29 -6.08 -2.91
N SER A 65 -2.92 -5.39 -1.85
CA SER A 65 -2.39 -6.02 -0.66
C SER A 65 -3.04 -5.49 0.61
N SER A 66 -2.85 -6.26 1.66
CA SER A 66 -3.18 -5.89 3.03
C SER A 66 -2.28 -6.69 3.98
N ALA A 67 -2.03 -6.17 5.16
CA ALA A 67 -1.35 -6.95 6.18
C ALA A 67 -2.23 -8.10 6.70
N ARG A 68 -3.55 -7.91 6.75
CA ARG A 68 -4.49 -8.83 7.43
C ARG A 68 -5.77 -9.13 6.63
N GLY A 69 -5.94 -8.55 5.44
CA GLY A 69 -7.15 -8.67 4.63
C GLY A 69 -8.36 -7.97 5.24
N ASP A 70 -9.56 -8.42 4.87
CA ASP A 70 -10.82 -7.91 5.43
C ASP A 70 -11.07 -8.50 6.82
N LEU A 71 -10.37 -7.95 7.83
CA LEU A 71 -10.48 -8.39 9.20
C LEU A 71 -11.88 -8.11 9.79
N ASP A 72 -12.54 -7.02 9.37
CA ASP A 72 -13.85 -6.60 9.88
C ASP A 72 -14.94 -7.65 9.54
N VAL A 73 -15.09 -7.96 8.26
CA VAL A 73 -16.07 -8.97 7.80
C VAL A 73 -15.69 -10.38 8.22
N THR A 74 -14.40 -10.70 8.26
CA THR A 74 -13.92 -12.00 8.74
C THR A 74 -14.31 -12.23 10.18
N LEU A 75 -14.18 -11.23 11.05
CA LEU A 75 -14.61 -11.32 12.45
C LEU A 75 -16.14 -11.51 12.56
N GLU A 76 -16.94 -10.76 11.77
CA GLU A 76 -18.41 -10.93 11.72
C GLU A 76 -18.78 -12.39 11.38
N VAL A 77 -18.14 -12.96 10.38
CA VAL A 77 -18.38 -14.35 9.93
C VAL A 77 -18.00 -15.34 11.01
N VAL A 78 -16.82 -15.19 11.62
CA VAL A 78 -16.33 -16.07 12.70
C VAL A 78 -17.23 -16.00 13.94
N GLU A 79 -17.65 -14.81 14.35
CA GLU A 79 -18.56 -14.63 15.47
C GLU A 79 -19.94 -15.25 15.22
N SER A 80 -20.50 -15.07 14.02
CA SER A 80 -21.76 -15.72 13.66
C SER A 80 -21.70 -17.22 13.79
N LEU A 81 -20.63 -17.86 13.30
CA LEU A 81 -20.45 -19.30 13.33
C LEU A 81 -20.18 -19.83 14.74
N PHE A 82 -19.22 -19.27 15.44
CA PHE A 82 -18.67 -19.88 16.66
C PHE A 82 -19.30 -19.36 17.97
N ARG A 83 -19.75 -18.09 18.01
CA ARG A 83 -20.43 -17.54 19.19
C ARG A 83 -21.94 -17.73 19.14
N HIS A 84 -22.54 -17.58 17.97
CA HIS A 84 -24.01 -17.59 17.84
C HIS A 84 -24.57 -18.87 17.24
N GLY A 85 -23.72 -19.77 16.74
CA GLY A 85 -24.16 -21.01 16.06
C GLY A 85 -25.01 -20.75 14.81
N MET A 86 -24.90 -19.55 14.23
CA MET A 86 -25.69 -19.12 13.08
C MET A 86 -24.88 -19.20 11.80
N GLN A 87 -25.54 -19.52 10.70
CA GLN A 87 -24.91 -19.41 9.38
C GLN A 87 -24.68 -17.93 9.04
N PRO A 88 -23.48 -17.54 8.55
CA PRO A 88 -23.23 -16.19 8.14
C PRO A 88 -24.13 -15.82 6.94
N LYS A 89 -24.43 -14.53 6.82
CA LYS A 89 -25.16 -14.03 5.66
C LYS A 89 -24.34 -14.32 4.39
N PRO A 90 -24.96 -14.81 3.30
CA PRO A 90 -24.22 -15.16 2.08
C PRO A 90 -23.31 -14.04 1.56
N LEU A 91 -23.78 -12.78 1.65
CA LEU A 91 -22.98 -11.63 1.20
C LEU A 91 -21.78 -11.34 2.10
N SER A 92 -21.91 -11.48 3.44
CA SER A 92 -20.78 -11.36 4.37
C SER A 92 -19.75 -12.45 4.10
N PHE A 93 -20.19 -13.69 3.85
CA PHE A 93 -19.29 -14.76 3.47
C PHE A 93 -18.53 -14.48 2.17
N VAL A 94 -19.22 -14.03 1.12
CA VAL A 94 -18.58 -13.68 -0.17
C VAL A 94 -17.62 -12.50 -0.01
N ASN A 95 -17.93 -11.52 0.82
CA ASN A 95 -17.06 -10.36 1.03
C ASN A 95 -15.91 -10.63 2.04
N SER A 96 -15.91 -11.74 2.76
CA SER A 96 -14.82 -12.10 3.67
C SER A 96 -13.55 -12.57 2.95
N VAL A 97 -13.63 -12.89 1.64
CA VAL A 97 -12.43 -13.22 0.87
C VAL A 97 -11.62 -11.95 0.61
N SER A 98 -10.33 -11.99 0.97
CA SER A 98 -9.47 -10.81 0.98
C SER A 98 -9.30 -10.14 -0.39
N ASN A 99 -9.53 -10.84 -1.50
CA ASN A 99 -9.49 -10.29 -2.86
C ASN A 99 -10.82 -9.64 -3.32
N ALA A 100 -11.84 -9.57 -2.46
CA ALA A 100 -13.11 -8.93 -2.81
C ALA A 100 -12.95 -7.49 -3.32
N PRO A 101 -12.07 -6.63 -2.77
CA PRO A 101 -11.84 -5.28 -3.31
C PRO A 101 -11.49 -5.26 -4.79
N ASN A 102 -10.70 -6.21 -5.26
CA ASN A 102 -10.27 -6.29 -6.67
C ASN A 102 -11.48 -6.42 -7.61
N PHE A 103 -12.46 -7.23 -7.23
CA PHE A 103 -13.69 -7.38 -8.02
C PHE A 103 -14.45 -6.06 -8.12
N TYR A 104 -14.61 -5.34 -7.02
CA TYR A 104 -15.34 -4.06 -7.01
C TYR A 104 -14.61 -2.97 -7.78
N ILE A 105 -13.28 -2.90 -7.67
CA ILE A 105 -12.42 -1.98 -8.43
C ILE A 105 -12.50 -2.31 -9.92
N ALA A 106 -12.26 -3.56 -10.31
CA ALA A 106 -12.29 -3.99 -11.70
C ALA A 106 -13.68 -3.74 -12.33
N ARG A 107 -14.75 -4.05 -11.61
CA ARG A 107 -16.12 -3.81 -12.07
C ARG A 107 -16.41 -2.31 -12.27
N HIS A 108 -16.03 -1.46 -11.31
CA HIS A 108 -16.33 -0.03 -11.36
C HIS A 108 -15.56 0.65 -12.49
N PHE A 109 -14.25 0.40 -12.59
CA PHE A 109 -13.39 1.00 -13.63
C PHE A 109 -13.38 0.20 -14.94
N LYS A 110 -14.19 -0.86 -15.05
CA LYS A 110 -14.30 -1.74 -16.25
C LYS A 110 -12.96 -2.32 -16.67
N LEU A 111 -12.17 -2.78 -15.71
CA LEU A 111 -10.86 -3.37 -15.94
C LEU A 111 -11.01 -4.88 -16.20
N ALA A 112 -10.31 -5.36 -17.22
CA ALA A 112 -10.32 -6.76 -17.67
C ALA A 112 -8.96 -7.46 -17.51
N GLY A 113 -7.96 -6.78 -16.96
CA GLY A 113 -6.64 -7.32 -16.73
C GLY A 113 -6.56 -8.33 -15.58
N ARG A 114 -5.35 -8.78 -15.27
CA ARG A 114 -5.08 -9.70 -14.16
C ARG A 114 -5.54 -9.12 -12.83
N SER A 115 -5.87 -10.01 -11.89
CA SER A 115 -6.29 -9.64 -10.54
C SER A 115 -5.53 -10.49 -9.53
N ASN A 116 -4.74 -9.86 -8.66
CA ASN A 116 -3.97 -10.52 -7.61
C ASN A 116 -4.16 -9.83 -6.26
N PHE A 117 -4.14 -10.63 -5.18
CA PHE A 117 -4.14 -10.16 -3.81
C PHE A 117 -2.98 -10.77 -3.04
N VAL A 118 -2.23 -9.94 -2.31
CA VAL A 118 -1.10 -10.35 -1.47
C VAL A 118 -1.42 -10.02 -0.01
N CYS A 119 -1.26 -10.99 0.88
CA CYS A 119 -1.33 -10.77 2.32
C CYS A 119 0.07 -10.89 2.92
N SER A 120 0.57 -9.83 3.56
CA SER A 120 1.90 -9.83 4.17
C SER A 120 1.93 -8.88 5.37
N ALA A 121 2.24 -9.40 6.55
CA ALA A 121 2.18 -8.68 7.81
C ALA A 121 3.09 -7.43 7.87
N TYR A 122 4.27 -7.47 7.27
CA TYR A 122 5.27 -6.39 7.39
C TYR A 122 5.54 -5.64 6.08
N PHE A 123 5.38 -6.32 4.95
CA PHE A 123 5.77 -5.83 3.63
C PHE A 123 4.58 -5.85 2.66
N ALA A 124 3.39 -5.47 3.14
CA ALA A 124 2.18 -5.57 2.32
C ALA A 124 2.33 -4.81 1.00
N PHE A 125 2.68 -3.52 1.08
CA PHE A 125 2.83 -2.68 -0.11
C PHE A 125 4.06 -3.06 -0.95
N GLU A 126 5.21 -3.28 -0.30
CA GLU A 126 6.45 -3.69 -0.97
C GLU A 126 6.26 -4.99 -1.76
N SER A 127 5.61 -6.00 -1.16
CA SER A 127 5.39 -7.31 -1.78
C SER A 127 4.45 -7.24 -2.99
N VAL A 128 3.36 -6.49 -2.91
CA VAL A 128 2.44 -6.36 -4.04
C VAL A 128 3.06 -5.54 -5.17
N LEU A 129 3.85 -4.51 -4.83
CA LEU A 129 4.58 -3.73 -5.81
C LEU A 129 5.66 -4.56 -6.52
N GLU A 130 6.41 -5.37 -5.77
CA GLU A 130 7.41 -6.29 -6.32
C GLU A 130 6.77 -7.31 -7.28
N LEU A 131 5.65 -7.94 -6.86
CA LEU A 131 4.92 -8.88 -7.71
C LEU A 131 4.44 -8.22 -9.01
N ALA A 132 3.84 -7.03 -8.91
CA ALA A 132 3.38 -6.30 -10.08
C ALA A 132 4.53 -5.94 -11.03
N CYS A 133 5.67 -5.48 -10.48
CA CYS A 133 6.86 -5.16 -11.27
C CYS A 133 7.45 -6.39 -11.97
N VAL A 134 7.50 -7.55 -11.29
CA VAL A 134 7.97 -8.81 -11.89
C VAL A 134 7.06 -9.24 -13.03
N ASP A 135 5.74 -9.20 -12.85
CA ASP A 135 4.77 -9.56 -13.88
C ASP A 135 4.82 -8.60 -15.08
N MET A 136 5.01 -7.30 -14.84
CA MET A 136 5.23 -6.31 -15.91
C MET A 136 6.53 -6.57 -16.68
N GLN A 137 7.63 -6.83 -15.98
CA GLN A 137 8.93 -7.14 -16.62
C GLN A 137 8.87 -8.43 -17.42
N ALA A 138 8.13 -9.43 -16.95
CA ALA A 138 7.88 -10.68 -17.67
C ALA A 138 6.94 -10.52 -18.89
N GLY A 139 6.35 -9.34 -19.09
CA GLY A 139 5.46 -9.06 -20.21
C GLY A 139 4.03 -9.58 -20.06
N TYR A 140 3.62 -9.93 -18.85
CA TYR A 140 2.26 -10.39 -18.62
C TYR A 140 1.22 -9.27 -18.62
N MET A 141 1.65 -8.02 -18.45
CA MET A 141 0.81 -6.82 -18.49
C MET A 141 1.67 -5.57 -18.71
N ASP A 142 1.06 -4.52 -19.25
CA ASP A 142 1.70 -3.22 -19.50
C ASP A 142 1.16 -2.11 -18.59
N SER A 143 0.04 -2.34 -17.92
CA SER A 143 -0.58 -1.38 -17.01
C SER A 143 -1.21 -2.07 -15.80
N ALA A 144 -1.10 -1.45 -14.61
CA ALA A 144 -1.69 -1.96 -13.39
C ALA A 144 -2.06 -0.84 -12.40
N LEU A 145 -3.18 -1.02 -11.71
CA LEU A 145 -3.45 -0.40 -10.41
C LEU A 145 -2.85 -1.28 -9.33
N VAL A 146 -1.92 -0.74 -8.55
CA VAL A 146 -1.24 -1.43 -7.46
C VAL A 146 -1.50 -0.69 -6.17
N GLY A 147 -2.05 -1.36 -5.16
CA GLY A 147 -2.39 -0.69 -3.92
C GLY A 147 -2.36 -1.57 -2.69
N SER A 148 -2.39 -0.93 -1.55
CA SER A 148 -2.45 -1.55 -0.23
C SER A 148 -3.54 -0.91 0.61
N VAL A 149 -4.25 -1.73 1.38
CA VAL A 149 -5.39 -1.30 2.19
C VAL A 149 -5.36 -1.99 3.53
N ASP A 150 -5.49 -1.22 4.61
CA ASP A 150 -5.72 -1.79 5.94
C ASP A 150 -6.88 -1.08 6.63
N VAL A 151 -7.75 -1.88 7.23
CA VAL A 151 -8.99 -1.46 7.87
C VAL A 151 -8.88 -1.57 9.39
N ALA A 152 -9.37 -0.58 10.10
CA ALA A 152 -9.60 -0.68 11.53
C ALA A 152 -10.88 -1.48 11.83
N THR A 153 -10.90 -2.19 12.97
CA THR A 153 -12.07 -2.91 13.48
C THR A 153 -12.51 -2.35 14.83
N TRP A 154 -13.79 -2.44 15.13
CA TRP A 154 -14.35 -1.98 16.39
C TRP A 154 -14.77 -3.14 17.30
N PRO A 155 -14.64 -2.99 18.64
CA PRO A 155 -14.11 -1.83 19.37
C PRO A 155 -12.61 -1.60 19.15
N ILE A 156 -12.18 -0.33 19.11
CA ILE A 156 -10.78 0.04 18.80
C ILE A 156 -9.79 -0.52 19.83
N ALA A 157 -10.16 -0.57 21.11
CA ALA A 157 -9.33 -1.17 22.15
C ALA A 157 -9.01 -2.66 21.84
N GLU A 158 -9.98 -3.39 21.29
CA GLU A 158 -9.80 -4.78 20.90
C GLU A 158 -8.96 -4.92 19.63
N HIS A 159 -9.10 -3.98 18.70
CA HIS A 159 -8.25 -3.89 17.51
C HIS A 159 -6.79 -3.68 17.88
N ARG A 160 -6.46 -2.73 18.78
CA ARG A 160 -5.09 -2.54 19.31
C ARG A 160 -4.51 -3.82 19.90
N ARG A 161 -5.31 -4.51 20.74
CA ARG A 161 -4.88 -5.78 21.35
C ARG A 161 -4.60 -6.87 20.33
N ARG A 162 -5.40 -6.98 19.26
CA ARG A 162 -5.18 -7.94 18.18
C ARG A 162 -3.90 -7.64 17.38
N LEU A 163 -3.58 -6.37 17.21
CA LEU A 163 -2.37 -5.93 16.53
C LEU A 163 -1.13 -5.90 17.45
N MET A 164 -1.31 -6.18 18.74
CA MET A 164 -0.24 -6.16 19.76
C MET A 164 0.48 -4.80 19.83
N VAL A 165 -0.24 -3.69 19.62
CA VAL A 165 0.27 -2.33 19.78
C VAL A 165 -0.09 -1.77 21.16
N GLU A 166 0.65 -0.77 21.62
CA GLU A 166 0.44 -0.14 22.93
C GLU A 166 -0.97 0.44 23.08
N ALA A 167 -1.48 0.43 24.31
CA ALA A 167 -2.88 0.78 24.60
C ALA A 167 -3.23 2.24 24.27
N ASP A 168 -2.25 3.13 24.32
CA ASP A 168 -2.37 4.56 24.03
C ASP A 168 -2.10 4.91 22.54
N THR A 169 -1.71 3.91 21.74
CA THR A 169 -1.45 4.12 20.31
C THR A 169 -2.72 4.61 19.60
N THR A 170 -2.63 5.77 18.95
CA THR A 170 -3.67 6.21 18.03
C THR A 170 -3.74 5.23 16.87
N MET A 171 -4.92 4.67 16.61
CA MET A 171 -5.16 3.80 15.47
C MET A 171 -5.58 4.59 14.25
N ALA A 172 -5.25 4.08 13.08
CA ALA A 172 -5.66 4.65 11.81
C ALA A 172 -6.05 3.54 10.83
N GLU A 173 -6.50 3.95 9.68
CA GLU A 173 -6.74 3.11 8.52
C GLU A 173 -6.22 3.82 7.26
N GLY A 174 -5.88 3.04 6.24
CA GLY A 174 -5.26 3.60 5.05
C GLY A 174 -5.55 2.81 3.78
N SER A 175 -5.43 3.51 2.65
CA SER A 175 -5.55 2.97 1.31
C SER A 175 -4.64 3.77 0.38
N HIS A 176 -3.63 3.12 -0.20
CA HIS A 176 -2.57 3.76 -0.99
C HIS A 176 -2.44 3.07 -2.34
N TRP A 177 -2.51 3.82 -3.42
CA TRP A 177 -2.57 3.30 -4.77
C TRP A 177 -1.62 4.02 -5.71
N LEU A 178 -1.04 3.24 -6.63
CA LEU A 178 -0.26 3.72 -7.77
C LEU A 178 -0.89 3.19 -9.06
N TRP A 179 -0.97 4.04 -10.08
CA TRP A 179 -1.18 3.56 -11.44
C TRP A 179 0.16 3.46 -12.13
N LEU A 180 0.52 2.25 -12.50
CA LEU A 180 1.79 1.90 -13.14
C LEU A 180 1.58 1.63 -14.62
N GLN A 181 2.58 2.02 -15.44
CA GLN A 181 2.66 1.70 -16.86
C GLN A 181 4.08 1.27 -17.25
N ARG A 182 4.19 0.16 -17.96
CA ARG A 182 5.44 -0.27 -18.57
C ARG A 182 5.56 0.30 -19.98
N SER A 183 6.63 1.01 -20.27
CA SER A 183 6.98 1.48 -21.62
C SER A 183 8.48 1.78 -21.71
N GLU A 184 9.02 1.86 -22.94
CA GLU A 184 10.42 2.22 -23.16
C GLU A 184 10.70 3.69 -22.83
N GLN A 185 9.76 4.57 -23.12
CA GLN A 185 9.85 6.00 -22.86
C GLN A 185 8.83 6.41 -21.78
N ALA A 186 9.16 7.44 -21.04
CA ALA A 186 8.25 8.01 -20.05
C ALA A 186 6.99 8.56 -20.73
N PRO A 187 5.79 8.15 -20.29
CA PRO A 187 4.56 8.81 -20.72
C PRO A 187 4.59 10.31 -20.34
N PRO A 188 3.92 11.19 -21.11
CA PRO A 188 3.95 12.63 -20.86
C PRO A 188 3.44 13.06 -19.48
N ASP A 189 2.58 12.26 -18.87
CA ASP A 189 2.01 12.46 -17.54
C ASP A 189 2.68 11.61 -16.43
N ALA A 190 3.81 10.94 -16.75
CA ALA A 190 4.57 10.20 -15.75
C ALA A 190 5.11 11.14 -14.68
N ARG A 191 4.92 10.75 -13.43
CA ARG A 191 5.40 11.49 -12.24
C ARG A 191 6.71 10.96 -11.70
N GLY A 192 7.00 9.68 -11.99
CA GLY A 192 8.18 9.00 -11.51
C GLY A 192 8.33 7.61 -12.11
N GLU A 193 9.38 6.92 -11.68
CA GLU A 193 9.74 5.56 -12.10
C GLU A 193 9.94 4.68 -10.88
N ILE A 194 9.43 3.46 -10.92
CA ILE A 194 9.86 2.39 -10.00
C ILE A 194 11.17 1.83 -10.56
N VAL A 195 12.29 2.25 -9.99
CA VAL A 195 13.63 1.81 -10.39
C VAL A 195 13.86 0.37 -9.92
N ALA A 196 13.48 0.07 -8.68
CA ALA A 196 13.55 -1.26 -8.12
C ALA A 196 12.59 -1.43 -6.94
N THR A 197 12.12 -2.65 -6.74
CA THR A 197 11.50 -3.12 -5.50
C THR A 197 12.04 -4.52 -5.24
N ARG A 198 12.51 -4.77 -4.00
CA ARG A 198 13.19 -6.02 -3.62
C ARG A 198 13.11 -6.27 -2.13
N GLN A 199 13.22 -7.54 -1.77
CA GLN A 199 13.46 -7.96 -0.39
C GLN A 199 14.89 -8.46 -0.22
N PHE A 200 15.49 -8.15 0.94
CA PHE A 200 16.86 -8.54 1.31
C PHE A 200 16.86 -9.26 2.65
N ASN A 201 17.75 -10.22 2.81
CA ASN A 201 18.03 -10.86 4.09
C ASN A 201 19.27 -10.20 4.72
N GLY A 202 19.02 -9.15 5.50
CA GLY A 202 20.06 -8.37 6.19
C GLY A 202 20.54 -7.13 5.46
N SER A 203 21.08 -6.21 6.25
CA SER A 203 21.57 -4.91 5.75
C SER A 203 22.81 -5.02 4.86
N GLU A 204 23.64 -6.06 5.04
CA GLU A 204 24.82 -6.26 4.20
C GLU A 204 24.46 -6.57 2.74
N ALA A 205 23.45 -7.42 2.52
CA ALA A 205 22.94 -7.73 1.18
C ALA A 205 22.34 -6.48 0.51
N LEU A 206 21.62 -5.66 1.26
CA LEU A 206 21.09 -4.39 0.78
C LEU A 206 22.22 -3.43 0.40
N LEU A 207 23.24 -3.25 1.25
CA LEU A 207 24.37 -2.35 0.97
C LEU A 207 25.16 -2.78 -0.25
N ALA A 208 25.47 -4.07 -0.37
CA ALA A 208 26.14 -4.62 -1.56
C ALA A 208 25.33 -4.44 -2.85
N TRP A 209 24.00 -4.43 -2.76
CA TRP A 209 23.14 -4.10 -3.89
C TRP A 209 23.16 -2.59 -4.19
N LEU A 210 23.09 -1.72 -3.16
CA LEU A 210 23.13 -0.26 -3.33
C LEU A 210 24.41 0.23 -4.01
N GLU A 211 25.56 -0.32 -3.68
CA GLU A 211 26.84 -0.01 -4.33
C GLU A 211 26.77 -0.19 -5.85
N LYS A 212 26.04 -1.22 -6.32
CA LYS A 212 25.86 -1.50 -7.75
C LYS A 212 24.90 -0.53 -8.44
N GLN A 213 23.99 0.12 -7.69
CA GLN A 213 23.02 1.06 -8.25
C GLN A 213 23.64 2.41 -8.60
N GLN A 214 24.83 2.76 -8.04
CA GLN A 214 25.53 4.02 -8.28
C GLN A 214 24.63 5.26 -8.07
N LEU A 215 23.79 5.23 -7.04
CA LEU A 215 22.84 6.31 -6.75
C LEU A 215 23.61 7.61 -6.40
N PRO A 216 23.20 8.77 -6.95
CA PRO A 216 23.79 10.04 -6.57
C PRO A 216 23.34 10.42 -5.14
N ALA A 217 24.21 10.20 -4.14
CA ALA A 217 23.87 10.37 -2.72
C ALA A 217 23.29 11.76 -2.40
N ALA A 218 23.80 12.82 -3.03
CA ALA A 218 23.30 14.20 -2.85
C ALA A 218 21.87 14.43 -3.40
N GLN A 219 21.38 13.53 -4.27
CA GLN A 219 20.04 13.59 -4.87
C GLN A 219 19.11 12.51 -4.36
N THR A 220 19.55 11.73 -3.38
CA THR A 220 18.83 10.60 -2.82
C THR A 220 18.45 10.90 -1.37
N VAL A 221 17.21 10.61 -1.01
CA VAL A 221 16.73 10.63 0.38
C VAL A 221 16.45 9.21 0.85
N LEU A 222 16.78 8.92 2.11
CA LEU A 222 16.54 7.64 2.76
C LEU A 222 15.27 7.73 3.62
N GLY A 223 14.24 6.95 3.30
CA GLY A 223 13.01 6.81 4.07
C GLY A 223 12.99 5.51 4.88
N GLY A 224 12.54 5.56 6.12
CA GLY A 224 12.28 4.40 6.95
C GLY A 224 10.79 4.06 7.01
N GLY A 225 10.43 2.77 6.83
CA GLY A 225 9.10 2.25 7.11
C GLY A 225 8.88 2.04 8.61
N GLN A 226 7.63 1.87 9.02
CA GLN A 226 7.26 1.79 10.45
C GLN A 226 7.85 0.58 11.20
N PHE A 227 8.19 -0.49 10.50
CA PHE A 227 8.77 -1.70 11.10
C PHE A 227 10.30 -1.72 11.04
N LEU A 228 10.93 -0.67 10.52
CA LEU A 228 12.38 -0.52 10.53
C LEU A 228 12.81 0.15 11.83
N ALA A 229 13.62 -0.52 12.63
CA ALA A 229 14.17 0.04 13.86
C ALA A 229 14.96 1.34 13.57
N PRO A 230 14.83 2.39 14.39
CA PRO A 230 15.55 3.66 14.21
C PRO A 230 17.06 3.48 14.11
N GLU A 231 17.64 2.54 14.87
CA GLU A 231 19.06 2.20 14.86
C GLU A 231 19.49 1.60 13.51
N SER A 232 18.62 0.78 12.91
CA SER A 232 18.85 0.19 11.58
C SER A 232 18.84 1.26 10.49
N LEU A 233 17.90 2.22 10.55
CA LEU A 233 17.85 3.36 9.65
C LEU A 233 19.12 4.23 9.79
N ALA A 234 19.54 4.53 11.02
CA ALA A 234 20.75 5.28 11.29
C ALA A 234 22.02 4.55 10.81
N ALA A 235 22.06 3.22 10.94
CA ALA A 235 23.17 2.40 10.43
C ALA A 235 23.21 2.39 8.89
N LEU A 236 22.07 2.25 8.23
CA LEU A 236 21.96 2.33 6.78
C LEU A 236 22.40 3.70 6.25
N ARG A 237 21.96 4.80 6.90
CA ARG A 237 22.38 6.16 6.57
C ARG A 237 23.90 6.30 6.55
N ARG A 238 24.57 5.89 7.65
CA ARG A 238 26.05 5.98 7.77
C ARG A 238 26.77 5.14 6.71
N LYS A 239 26.28 3.92 6.45
CA LYS A 239 26.97 2.96 5.56
C LYS A 239 26.71 3.24 4.07
N SER A 240 25.53 3.76 3.70
CA SER A 240 25.18 4.08 2.31
C SER A 240 25.72 5.43 1.83
N GLY A 241 26.12 6.33 2.75
CA GLY A 241 26.52 7.69 2.42
C GLY A 241 25.34 8.61 2.02
N ILE A 242 24.09 8.16 2.17
CA ILE A 242 22.90 8.98 1.91
C ILE A 242 22.60 9.78 3.17
N GLU A 243 22.95 11.09 3.15
CA GLU A 243 22.85 11.96 4.33
C GLU A 243 21.42 12.43 4.62
N GLN A 244 20.60 12.60 3.57
CA GLN A 244 19.27 13.18 3.69
C GLN A 244 18.26 12.12 4.11
N ILE A 245 17.50 12.40 5.18
CA ILE A 245 16.38 11.57 5.61
C ILE A 245 15.09 12.10 5.00
N PHE A 246 14.30 11.22 4.44
CA PHE A 246 12.96 11.53 3.98
C PHE A 246 12.00 11.49 5.17
N GLU A 247 11.48 12.66 5.51
CA GLU A 247 10.36 12.76 6.43
C GLU A 247 9.10 12.37 5.65
N GLY A 248 8.64 11.17 5.88
CA GLY A 248 7.39 10.67 5.30
C GLY A 248 6.20 11.56 5.65
N PRO A 249 5.04 11.31 5.06
CA PRO A 249 3.84 12.07 5.40
C PRO A 249 3.51 11.89 6.88
N ALA A 250 2.99 12.95 7.53
CA ALA A 250 2.50 12.85 8.89
C ALA A 250 1.54 11.67 9.02
N CYS A 251 1.86 10.72 9.91
CA CYS A 251 1.04 9.55 10.13
C CYS A 251 -0.10 9.89 11.09
N PRO A 252 -1.37 9.69 10.72
CA PRO A 252 -2.49 9.99 11.59
C PRO A 252 -2.62 8.98 12.75
N GLY A 253 -1.94 7.84 12.68
CA GLY A 253 -1.98 6.75 13.64
C GLY A 253 -1.42 5.46 13.05
N TYR A 254 -1.49 4.37 13.80
CA TYR A 254 -0.96 3.06 13.41
C TYR A 254 -1.92 2.33 12.46
N TYR A 255 -1.41 1.85 11.35
CA TYR A 255 -1.95 0.83 10.44
C TYR A 255 -0.79 0.20 9.66
N ASP A 256 -0.93 -1.05 9.21
CA ASP A 256 0.22 -1.85 8.78
C ASP A 256 0.83 -1.41 7.42
N SER A 257 0.05 -0.90 6.47
CA SER A 257 0.50 -0.63 5.09
C SER A 257 0.92 0.82 4.81
N GLN A 258 1.55 1.50 5.76
CA GLN A 258 1.94 2.93 5.65
C GLN A 258 2.95 3.21 4.53
N SER A 259 3.76 2.24 4.14
CA SER A 259 4.83 2.41 3.14
C SER A 259 4.33 2.94 1.79
N GLY A 260 3.09 2.62 1.41
CA GLY A 260 2.48 3.14 0.19
C GLY A 260 2.34 4.67 0.17
N ALA A 261 2.08 5.28 1.32
CA ALA A 261 1.97 6.73 1.45
C ALA A 261 3.30 7.46 1.19
N ALA A 262 4.44 6.81 1.44
CA ALA A 262 5.76 7.40 1.26
C ALA A 262 6.02 7.76 -0.20
N ILE A 263 5.65 6.90 -1.15
CA ILE A 263 5.84 7.16 -2.59
C ILE A 263 5.01 8.35 -3.04
N SER A 264 3.72 8.37 -2.71
CA SER A 264 2.81 9.48 -3.07
C SER A 264 3.29 10.80 -2.51
N HIS A 265 3.72 10.82 -1.25
CA HIS A 265 4.24 12.01 -0.60
C HIS A 265 5.57 12.47 -1.22
N PHE A 266 6.48 11.54 -1.51
CA PHE A 266 7.74 11.84 -2.19
C PHE A 266 7.51 12.50 -3.55
N LEU A 267 6.60 11.95 -4.36
CA LEU A 267 6.31 12.49 -5.69
C LEU A 267 5.58 13.84 -5.65
N ALA A 268 4.84 14.12 -4.59
CA ALA A 268 4.16 15.41 -4.39
C ALA A 268 5.05 16.51 -3.79
N SER A 269 6.14 16.14 -3.10
CA SER A 269 7.03 17.09 -2.41
C SER A 269 8.19 17.52 -3.32
N PRO A 270 8.64 18.79 -3.31
CA PRO A 270 9.84 19.20 -4.05
C PRO A 270 11.11 18.61 -3.41
N GLY A 271 12.22 18.60 -4.15
CA GLY A 271 13.54 18.26 -3.61
C GLY A 271 14.22 17.09 -4.31
N ALA A 272 14.67 16.09 -3.56
CA ALA A 272 15.48 14.98 -4.07
C ALA A 272 14.89 14.25 -5.27
N HIS A 273 15.74 13.70 -6.13
CA HIS A 273 15.34 12.95 -7.32
C HIS A 273 15.04 11.47 -7.02
N TYR A 274 15.66 10.90 -5.98
CA TYR A 274 15.50 9.50 -5.61
C TYR A 274 14.99 9.34 -4.19
N LEU A 275 14.06 8.44 -3.99
CA LEU A 275 13.66 7.92 -2.69
C LEU A 275 14.15 6.48 -2.59
N LEU A 276 15.00 6.20 -1.61
CA LEU A 276 15.28 4.86 -1.12
C LEU A 276 14.45 4.64 0.13
N HIS A 277 13.32 3.95 0.01
CA HIS A 277 12.48 3.58 1.16
C HIS A 277 12.83 2.17 1.60
N VAL A 278 13.12 1.99 2.89
CA VAL A 278 13.47 0.70 3.50
C VAL A 278 12.53 0.42 4.66
N ASN A 279 11.85 -0.72 4.63
CA ASN A 279 11.01 -1.21 5.71
C ASN A 279 11.62 -2.47 6.33
N GLY A 280 11.31 -2.77 7.59
CA GLY A 280 11.78 -3.95 8.32
C GLY A 280 10.67 -4.95 8.59
N GLU A 281 11.00 -6.07 9.23
CA GLU A 281 10.05 -7.03 9.77
C GLU A 281 10.07 -7.06 11.32
N GLY A 282 10.21 -5.90 11.95
CA GLY A 282 10.40 -5.81 13.40
C GLY A 282 11.78 -6.35 13.79
N ASP A 283 11.82 -7.38 14.63
CA ASP A 283 13.08 -7.99 15.13
C ASP A 283 13.76 -8.94 14.11
N GLY A 284 13.12 -9.18 12.97
CA GLY A 284 13.65 -10.08 11.94
C GLY A 284 14.70 -9.43 11.04
N PRO A 285 15.48 -10.25 10.30
CA PRO A 285 16.55 -9.73 9.44
C PRO A 285 16.07 -9.19 8.10
N ARG A 286 14.82 -9.45 7.68
CA ARG A 286 14.36 -9.08 6.34
C ARG A 286 14.11 -7.59 6.22
N LEU A 287 14.44 -7.06 5.05
CA LEU A 287 14.24 -5.67 4.65
C LEU A 287 13.49 -5.64 3.32
N GLY A 288 12.39 -4.89 3.27
CA GLY A 288 11.66 -4.57 2.05
C GLY A 288 12.11 -3.20 1.52
N VAL A 289 12.46 -3.12 0.24
CA VAL A 289 13.05 -1.92 -0.35
C VAL A 289 12.26 -1.47 -1.57
N MET A 290 12.00 -0.18 -1.64
CA MET A 290 11.46 0.50 -2.82
C MET A 290 12.41 1.63 -3.21
N LEU A 291 12.91 1.61 -4.44
CA LEU A 291 13.71 2.68 -5.04
C LEU A 291 12.89 3.37 -6.12
N VAL A 292 12.59 4.63 -5.91
CA VAL A 292 11.74 5.45 -6.78
C VAL A 292 12.53 6.65 -7.28
N ARG A 293 12.41 6.95 -8.58
CA ARG A 293 12.94 8.17 -9.19
C ARG A 293 11.80 9.12 -9.52
N ARG A 294 11.92 10.38 -9.16
CA ARG A 294 11.04 11.47 -9.60
C ARG A 294 11.49 11.96 -10.98
N LEU A 295 10.54 12.35 -11.82
CA LEU A 295 10.79 12.98 -13.13
C LEU A 295 10.78 14.50 -13.04
#